data_099f697f4566e54a3ca7ceb6a60fa8d6
#
_entry.id   099f697f4566e54a3ca7ceb6a60fa8d6
#
_cell.length_a   1.000
_cell.length_b   1.000
_cell.length_c   1.000
_cell.angle_alpha   90.00
_cell.angle_beta   90.00
_cell.angle_gamma   90.00
#
_symmetry.space_group_name_H-M   'P 1'
#
loop_
_entity.id
_entity.type
_entity.pdbx_description
1 polymer ?
#
loop_
_entity_poly.entity_id
_entity_poly.type
_entity_poly.pdbx_seq_one_letter_code
_entity_poly.pdbx_strand_id
1 'polypeptide(L)'
;MNHIGTREIATERLTLRRFEIEDAENMFYNWANDPEVTKYLTWPAHESVDTTETILKEWISKYDEKDFYQWAIELNDLEQPIGTISAIKTDERVESVEIGYCIGKRFWNNGYMTEALTAIIRFFINEVGAGRVWARHDTENPNSGKVMAAAGMDYEGTLRHAGFNNQGICDEAVYAKVRSAALDEEPDEETPEQQAVTTKVMGEDGVMRNVISDETMEYVGILSLIHI
;
A
#
# COMPACT_ATOMS: atom_id res chain seq x y z
N MET A 1 -10.46 -8.55 -10.38
CA MET A 1 -10.33 -8.15 -8.96
C MET A 1 -11.65 -8.39 -8.22
N ASN A 2 -11.62 -8.62 -6.89
CA ASN A 2 -12.82 -8.77 -6.08
C ASN A 2 -13.09 -7.46 -5.30
N HIS A 3 -13.83 -6.55 -5.90
CA HIS A 3 -14.13 -5.26 -5.28
C HIS A 3 -15.03 -5.39 -4.05
N ILE A 4 -14.61 -4.79 -2.94
CA ILE A 4 -15.28 -4.86 -1.64
C ILE A 4 -15.62 -3.48 -1.05
N GLY A 5 -15.32 -2.40 -1.80
CA GLY A 5 -15.56 -1.02 -1.39
C GLY A 5 -14.63 -0.51 -0.31
N THR A 6 -14.80 0.75 0.04
CA THR A 6 -14.05 1.38 1.12
C THR A 6 -14.39 0.73 2.46
N ARG A 7 -13.42 0.05 3.08
CA ARG A 7 -13.50 -0.55 4.41
C ARG A 7 -12.55 0.15 5.36
N GLU A 8 -12.86 0.11 6.63
CA GLU A 8 -11.96 0.62 7.66
C GLU A 8 -10.70 -0.25 7.76
N ILE A 9 -9.55 0.42 7.85
CA ILE A 9 -8.23 -0.20 7.99
C ILE A 9 -7.51 0.51 9.14
N ALA A 10 -7.28 -0.21 10.24
CA ALA A 10 -6.49 0.29 11.35
C ALA A 10 -5.00 0.01 11.14
N THR A 11 -4.16 0.97 11.47
CA THR A 11 -2.71 0.87 11.49
C THR A 11 -2.17 1.21 12.88
N GLU A 12 -0.87 1.38 13.05
CA GLU A 12 -0.29 1.72 14.35
C GLU A 12 -0.77 3.09 14.87
N ARG A 13 -0.82 4.10 13.98
CA ARG A 13 -1.12 5.48 14.35
C ARG A 13 -2.34 6.06 13.66
N LEU A 14 -2.88 5.34 12.64
CA LEU A 14 -3.93 5.86 11.78
C LEU A 14 -5.12 4.92 11.72
N THR A 15 -6.29 5.51 11.52
CA THR A 15 -7.50 4.81 11.08
C THR A 15 -7.87 5.35 9.68
N LEU A 16 -7.83 4.47 8.67
CA LEU A 16 -8.32 4.78 7.34
C LEU A 16 -9.79 4.40 7.29
N ARG A 17 -10.68 5.39 7.24
CA ARG A 17 -12.13 5.20 7.33
C ARG A 17 -12.88 5.93 6.23
N ARG A 18 -14.16 5.65 6.08
CA ARG A 18 -15.03 6.46 5.23
C ARG A 18 -15.10 7.88 5.79
N PHE A 19 -15.24 8.85 4.87
CA PHE A 19 -15.57 10.22 5.27
C PHE A 19 -16.99 10.31 5.80
N GLU A 20 -17.17 11.22 6.75
CA GLU A 20 -18.46 11.68 7.26
C GLU A 20 -18.63 13.16 6.92
N ILE A 21 -19.87 13.67 6.96
CA ILE A 21 -20.11 15.07 6.61
C ILE A 21 -19.47 16.02 7.61
N GLU A 22 -19.35 15.58 8.85
CA GLU A 22 -18.73 16.29 9.96
C GLU A 22 -17.23 16.52 9.77
N ASP A 23 -16.60 15.76 8.86
CA ASP A 23 -15.19 15.93 8.50
C ASP A 23 -14.91 17.20 7.67
N ALA A 24 -15.97 17.89 7.18
CA ALA A 24 -15.82 18.98 6.23
C ALA A 24 -14.92 20.12 6.74
N GLU A 25 -15.10 20.54 7.98
CA GLU A 25 -14.27 21.59 8.57
C GLU A 25 -12.81 21.13 8.73
N ASN A 26 -12.60 19.91 9.25
CA ASN A 26 -11.28 19.37 9.41
C ASN A 26 -10.59 19.16 8.06
N MET A 27 -11.28 18.65 7.05
CA MET A 27 -10.77 18.54 5.69
C MET A 27 -10.38 19.90 5.14
N PHE A 28 -11.24 20.90 5.24
CA PHE A 28 -10.99 22.24 4.75
C PHE A 28 -9.75 22.86 5.39
N TYR A 29 -9.72 22.92 6.73
CA TYR A 29 -8.64 23.61 7.45
C TYR A 29 -7.33 22.81 7.52
N ASN A 30 -7.37 21.48 7.46
CA ASN A 30 -6.16 20.69 7.56
C ASN A 30 -5.40 20.59 6.24
N TRP A 31 -6.09 20.61 5.07
CA TRP A 31 -5.39 20.47 3.78
C TRP A 31 -6.09 21.09 2.55
N ALA A 32 -7.45 21.05 2.51
CA ALA A 32 -8.14 21.33 1.24
C ALA A 32 -8.08 22.81 0.82
N ASN A 33 -7.96 23.73 1.77
CA ASN A 33 -7.82 25.17 1.50
C ASN A 33 -6.37 25.65 1.35
N ASP A 34 -5.37 24.75 1.53
CA ASP A 34 -3.96 25.14 1.50
C ASP A 34 -3.39 25.04 0.08
N PRO A 35 -3.03 26.16 -0.57
CA PRO A 35 -2.45 26.17 -1.91
C PRO A 35 -1.07 25.48 -1.98
N GLU A 36 -0.34 25.32 -0.87
CA GLU A 36 0.91 24.55 -0.88
C GLU A 36 0.64 23.05 -0.93
N VAL A 37 -0.43 22.56 -0.27
CA VAL A 37 -0.85 21.17 -0.35
C VAL A 37 -1.40 20.85 -1.74
N THR A 38 -2.24 21.75 -2.28
CA THR A 38 -2.88 21.53 -3.59
C THR A 38 -1.98 21.84 -4.77
N LYS A 39 -0.80 22.41 -4.56
CA LYS A 39 0.14 22.85 -5.61
C LYS A 39 0.33 21.83 -6.74
N TYR A 40 0.51 20.56 -6.41
CA TYR A 40 0.74 19.48 -7.36
C TYR A 40 -0.47 18.57 -7.56
N LEU A 41 -1.66 19.00 -7.10
CA LEU A 41 -2.91 18.29 -7.30
C LEU A 41 -3.64 18.78 -8.56
N THR A 42 -4.58 17.98 -9.05
CA THR A 42 -5.39 18.29 -10.23
C THR A 42 -6.59 19.20 -9.92
N TRP A 43 -6.85 19.44 -8.65
CA TRP A 43 -7.93 20.31 -8.16
C TRP A 43 -7.37 21.49 -7.36
N PRO A 44 -7.96 22.69 -7.46
CA PRO A 44 -7.49 23.89 -6.76
C PRO A 44 -7.83 23.83 -5.27
N ALA A 45 -7.18 24.67 -4.47
CA ALA A 45 -7.57 24.86 -3.09
C ALA A 45 -9.06 25.24 -2.98
N HIS A 46 -9.76 24.65 -2.01
CA HIS A 46 -11.16 24.94 -1.76
C HIS A 46 -11.30 26.37 -1.22
N GLU A 47 -12.32 27.09 -1.71
CA GLU A 47 -12.56 28.49 -1.33
C GLU A 47 -13.37 28.59 -0.03
N SER A 48 -14.15 27.55 0.32
CA SER A 48 -15.01 27.53 1.51
C SER A 48 -15.25 26.13 2.04
N VAL A 49 -15.72 26.02 3.27
CA VAL A 49 -16.20 24.77 3.87
C VAL A 49 -17.36 24.19 3.05
N ASP A 50 -18.24 25.03 2.51
CA ASP A 50 -19.37 24.58 1.67
C ASP A 50 -18.90 23.83 0.41
N THR A 51 -17.77 24.28 -0.18
CA THR A 51 -17.13 23.56 -1.30
C THR A 51 -16.70 22.17 -0.86
N THR A 52 -16.06 22.08 0.31
CA THR A 52 -15.61 20.80 0.88
C THR A 52 -16.79 19.89 1.22
N GLU A 53 -17.86 20.42 1.82
CA GLU A 53 -19.08 19.64 2.07
C GLU A 53 -19.70 19.08 0.80
N THR A 54 -19.70 19.86 -0.29
CA THR A 54 -20.24 19.39 -1.56
C THR A 54 -19.48 18.19 -2.09
N ILE A 55 -18.16 18.21 -2.01
CA ILE A 55 -17.29 17.07 -2.39
C ILE A 55 -17.53 15.86 -1.46
N LEU A 56 -17.61 16.09 -0.16
CA LEU A 56 -17.89 15.01 0.80
C LEU A 56 -19.25 14.35 0.55
N LYS A 57 -20.31 15.14 0.29
CA LYS A 57 -21.63 14.60 -0.07
C LYS A 57 -21.57 13.71 -1.31
N GLU A 58 -20.77 14.09 -2.32
CA GLU A 58 -20.56 13.26 -3.50
C GLU A 58 -19.88 11.95 -3.14
N TRP A 59 -18.78 11.98 -2.37
CA TRP A 59 -18.06 10.75 -1.97
C TRP A 59 -18.92 9.85 -1.08
N ILE A 60 -19.60 10.42 -0.10
CA ILE A 60 -20.49 9.67 0.81
C ILE A 60 -21.59 8.93 0.03
N SER A 61 -22.16 9.56 -0.99
CA SER A 61 -23.21 8.95 -1.82
C SER A 61 -22.74 7.73 -2.62
N LYS A 62 -21.43 7.56 -2.81
CA LYS A 62 -20.82 6.46 -3.59
C LYS A 62 -20.33 5.29 -2.74
N TYR A 63 -20.36 5.38 -1.40
CA TYR A 63 -19.81 4.32 -0.55
C TYR A 63 -20.55 2.97 -0.60
N ASP A 64 -21.70 2.90 -1.23
CA ASP A 64 -22.40 1.64 -1.50
C ASP A 64 -21.88 0.94 -2.79
N GLU A 65 -21.12 1.66 -3.63
CA GLU A 65 -20.45 1.12 -4.81
C GLU A 65 -19.23 0.33 -4.39
N LYS A 66 -19.13 -0.94 -4.82
CA LYS A 66 -18.05 -1.83 -4.38
C LYS A 66 -16.69 -1.49 -4.98
N ASP A 67 -16.64 -0.77 -6.08
CA ASP A 67 -15.44 -0.31 -6.78
C ASP A 67 -15.07 1.14 -6.44
N PHE A 68 -15.80 1.79 -5.53
CA PHE A 68 -15.46 3.10 -5.02
C PHE A 68 -14.58 3.01 -3.77
N TYR A 69 -13.42 3.63 -3.83
CA TYR A 69 -12.39 3.59 -2.78
C TYR A 69 -11.89 4.99 -2.44
N GLN A 70 -12.33 5.51 -1.31
CA GLN A 70 -11.99 6.85 -0.82
C GLN A 70 -11.90 6.83 0.69
N TRP A 71 -10.72 7.07 1.27
CA TRP A 71 -10.51 7.08 2.71
C TRP A 71 -10.12 8.46 3.24
N ALA A 72 -10.70 8.82 4.38
CA ALA A 72 -10.12 9.77 5.31
C ALA A 72 -8.95 9.09 6.01
N ILE A 73 -7.82 9.78 6.14
CA ILE A 73 -6.70 9.35 6.98
C ILE A 73 -6.87 10.05 8.32
N GLU A 74 -7.41 9.34 9.32
CA GLU A 74 -7.57 9.85 10.66
C GLU A 74 -6.33 9.57 11.48
N LEU A 75 -5.83 10.59 12.21
CA LEU A 75 -4.75 10.41 13.18
C LEU A 75 -5.36 10.08 14.54
N ASN A 76 -5.10 8.87 15.05
CA ASN A 76 -5.75 8.33 16.24
C ASN A 76 -5.61 9.25 17.47
N ASP A 77 -4.44 9.87 17.68
CA ASP A 77 -4.20 10.78 18.80
C ASP A 77 -5.02 12.09 18.73
N LEU A 78 -5.48 12.48 17.56
CA LEU A 78 -6.23 13.71 17.34
C LEU A 78 -7.72 13.46 17.08
N GLU A 79 -8.10 12.23 16.75
CA GLU A 79 -9.46 11.85 16.32
C GLU A 79 -9.97 12.77 15.19
N GLN A 80 -9.07 13.13 14.24
CA GLN A 80 -9.35 14.04 13.15
C GLN A 80 -8.72 13.55 11.84
N PRO A 81 -9.40 13.73 10.70
CA PRO A 81 -8.78 13.50 9.41
C PRO A 81 -7.66 14.51 9.15
N ILE A 82 -6.51 14.00 8.75
CA ILE A 82 -5.31 14.75 8.44
C ILE A 82 -4.95 14.74 6.95
N GLY A 83 -5.67 13.95 6.16
CA GLY A 83 -5.44 13.78 4.73
C GLY A 83 -6.42 12.78 4.13
N THR A 84 -6.16 12.41 2.89
CA THR A 84 -6.97 11.44 2.14
C THR A 84 -6.12 10.55 1.26
N ILE A 85 -6.60 9.32 1.01
CA ILE A 85 -6.03 8.36 0.06
C ILE A 85 -7.16 7.64 -0.67
N SER A 86 -7.01 7.40 -1.97
CA SER A 86 -8.07 6.82 -2.81
C SER A 86 -7.52 6.01 -3.96
N ALA A 87 -8.35 5.10 -4.51
CA ALA A 87 -8.14 4.56 -5.85
C ALA A 87 -8.72 5.52 -6.87
N ILE A 88 -7.85 6.16 -7.65
CA ILE A 88 -8.26 7.15 -8.68
C ILE A 88 -8.78 6.43 -9.93
N LYS A 89 -8.22 5.24 -10.21
CA LYS A 89 -8.55 4.44 -11.38
C LYS A 89 -8.30 2.97 -11.12
N THR A 90 -9.21 2.14 -11.62
CA THR A 90 -9.07 0.68 -11.67
C THR A 90 -9.12 0.20 -13.12
N ASP A 91 -8.34 -0.82 -13.49
CA ASP A 91 -8.42 -1.50 -14.77
C ASP A 91 -8.43 -3.01 -14.55
N GLU A 92 -9.62 -3.62 -14.70
CA GLU A 92 -9.88 -5.05 -14.50
C GLU A 92 -9.10 -5.95 -15.46
N ARG A 93 -8.78 -5.47 -16.67
CA ARG A 93 -8.11 -6.28 -17.69
C ARG A 93 -6.68 -6.60 -17.34
N VAL A 94 -6.04 -5.74 -16.55
CA VAL A 94 -4.65 -5.88 -16.10
C VAL A 94 -4.54 -5.88 -14.58
N GLU A 95 -5.69 -6.01 -13.88
CA GLU A 95 -5.81 -6.06 -12.42
C GLU A 95 -5.03 -4.92 -11.72
N SER A 96 -5.09 -3.71 -12.28
CA SER A 96 -4.31 -2.58 -11.78
C SER A 96 -5.16 -1.52 -11.10
N VAL A 97 -4.58 -0.91 -10.06
CA VAL A 97 -5.19 0.16 -9.27
C VAL A 97 -4.21 1.34 -9.18
N GLU A 98 -4.66 2.53 -9.60
CA GLU A 98 -3.93 3.79 -9.43
C GLU A 98 -4.33 4.46 -8.12
N ILE A 99 -3.36 4.79 -7.27
CA ILE A 99 -3.58 5.43 -5.98
C ILE A 99 -3.22 6.91 -6.04
N GLY A 100 -4.12 7.74 -5.51
CA GLY A 100 -3.87 9.16 -5.24
C GLY A 100 -4.00 9.47 -3.76
N TYR A 101 -3.22 10.44 -3.29
CA TYR A 101 -3.23 10.84 -1.90
C TYR A 101 -2.78 12.29 -1.71
N CYS A 102 -3.23 12.89 -0.61
CA CYS A 102 -2.67 14.13 -0.08
C CYS A 102 -2.80 14.16 1.46
N ILE A 103 -1.98 14.96 2.10
CA ILE A 103 -1.96 15.12 3.56
C ILE A 103 -1.64 16.57 3.90
N GLY A 104 -2.25 17.07 4.94
CA GLY A 104 -2.05 18.43 5.43
C GLY A 104 -0.58 18.75 5.74
N LYS A 105 -0.15 19.96 5.39
CA LYS A 105 1.25 20.42 5.51
C LYS A 105 1.82 20.23 6.91
N ARG A 106 1.04 20.49 7.97
CA ARG A 106 1.48 20.34 9.37
C ARG A 106 1.81 18.89 9.76
N PHE A 107 1.37 17.92 8.94
CA PHE A 107 1.58 16.48 9.16
C PHE A 107 2.69 15.88 8.28
N TRP A 108 3.34 16.70 7.44
CA TRP A 108 4.45 16.24 6.60
C TRP A 108 5.64 15.76 7.43
N ASN A 109 6.45 14.89 6.83
CA ASN A 109 7.69 14.33 7.41
C ASN A 109 7.51 13.49 8.71
N ASN A 110 6.28 13.07 9.03
CA ASN A 110 6.00 12.19 10.17
C ASN A 110 5.83 10.71 9.79
N GLY A 111 5.93 10.39 8.50
CA GLY A 111 5.76 9.02 8.01
C GLY A 111 4.29 8.56 7.88
N TYR A 112 3.31 9.37 8.24
CA TYR A 112 1.89 9.01 8.19
C TYR A 112 1.44 8.58 6.80
N MET A 113 1.82 9.33 5.75
CA MET A 113 1.42 8.94 4.39
C MET A 113 2.07 7.65 3.92
N THR A 114 3.30 7.37 4.33
CA THR A 114 3.96 6.08 4.05
C THR A 114 3.22 4.93 4.72
N GLU A 115 2.81 5.11 5.99
CA GLU A 115 2.03 4.13 6.74
C GLU A 115 0.68 3.86 6.09
N ALA A 116 -0.06 4.91 5.71
CA ALA A 116 -1.34 4.81 5.00
C ALA A 116 -1.19 4.10 3.66
N LEU A 117 -0.22 4.52 2.83
CA LEU A 117 0.01 3.93 1.51
C LEU A 117 0.42 2.45 1.61
N THR A 118 1.25 2.09 2.59
CA THR A 118 1.62 0.69 2.84
C THR A 118 0.40 -0.16 3.17
N ALA A 119 -0.51 0.33 4.01
CA ALA A 119 -1.75 -0.37 4.36
C ALA A 119 -2.67 -0.54 3.14
N ILE A 120 -2.81 0.50 2.31
CA ILE A 120 -3.61 0.47 1.09
C ILE A 120 -3.04 -0.48 0.04
N ILE A 121 -1.72 -0.54 -0.14
CA ILE A 121 -1.08 -1.50 -1.04
C ILE A 121 -1.42 -2.93 -0.60
N ARG A 122 -1.29 -3.24 0.69
CA ARG A 122 -1.63 -4.56 1.24
C ARG A 122 -3.11 -4.89 1.05
N PHE A 123 -4.00 -3.95 1.31
CA PHE A 123 -5.43 -4.11 1.10
C PHE A 123 -5.77 -4.48 -0.35
N PHE A 124 -5.24 -3.73 -1.33
CA PHE A 124 -5.53 -4.01 -2.73
C PHE A 124 -4.94 -5.32 -3.20
N ILE A 125 -3.72 -5.66 -2.80
CA ILE A 125 -3.08 -6.92 -3.22
C ILE A 125 -3.76 -8.13 -2.55
N ASN A 126 -3.99 -8.09 -1.24
CA ASN A 126 -4.39 -9.28 -0.49
C ASN A 126 -5.90 -9.47 -0.40
N GLU A 127 -6.69 -8.39 -0.34
CA GLU A 127 -8.14 -8.49 -0.14
C GLU A 127 -8.92 -8.28 -1.44
N VAL A 128 -8.49 -7.31 -2.27
CA VAL A 128 -9.13 -7.04 -3.57
C VAL A 128 -8.57 -7.93 -4.67
N GLY A 129 -7.34 -8.43 -4.51
CA GLY A 129 -6.67 -9.28 -5.50
C GLY A 129 -6.10 -8.51 -6.68
N ALA A 130 -5.66 -7.26 -6.45
CA ALA A 130 -4.97 -6.49 -7.47
C ALA A 130 -3.62 -7.14 -7.82
N GLY A 131 -3.33 -7.27 -9.11
CA GLY A 131 -2.01 -7.69 -9.60
C GLY A 131 -0.98 -6.56 -9.53
N ARG A 132 -1.46 -5.31 -9.55
CA ARG A 132 -0.61 -4.12 -9.57
C ARG A 132 -1.26 -2.95 -8.84
N VAL A 133 -0.54 -2.34 -7.93
CA VAL A 133 -0.90 -1.06 -7.30
C VAL A 133 0.17 -0.04 -7.69
N TRP A 134 -0.24 1.09 -8.25
CA TRP A 134 0.69 2.09 -8.76
C TRP A 134 0.26 3.51 -8.42
N ALA A 135 1.19 4.43 -8.48
CA ALA A 135 0.97 5.85 -8.26
C ALA A 135 1.95 6.67 -9.09
N ARG A 136 1.64 7.93 -9.30
CA ARG A 136 2.50 8.88 -9.99
C ARG A 136 2.58 10.21 -9.26
N HIS A 137 3.62 10.95 -9.51
CA HIS A 137 3.77 12.30 -8.97
C HIS A 137 4.51 13.20 -9.96
N ASP A 138 4.25 14.49 -9.89
CA ASP A 138 5.05 15.52 -10.57
C ASP A 138 6.51 15.43 -10.11
N THR A 139 7.45 15.40 -11.05
CA THR A 139 8.90 15.32 -10.74
C THR A 139 9.39 16.45 -9.84
N GLU A 140 8.70 17.62 -9.87
CA GLU A 140 8.96 18.74 -8.96
C GLU A 140 8.41 18.52 -7.53
N ASN A 141 7.71 17.40 -7.28
CA ASN A 141 7.27 16.96 -5.96
C ASN A 141 8.02 15.70 -5.47
N PRO A 142 9.33 15.78 -5.22
CA PRO A 142 10.15 14.60 -4.88
C PRO A 142 9.73 13.95 -3.55
N ASN A 143 9.00 14.65 -2.69
CA ASN A 143 8.55 14.07 -1.42
C ASN A 143 7.46 13.01 -1.62
N SER A 144 6.61 13.16 -2.63
CA SER A 144 5.65 12.12 -2.99
C SER A 144 6.36 10.84 -3.46
N GLY A 145 7.41 10.96 -4.28
CA GLY A 145 8.23 9.81 -4.70
C GLY A 145 8.93 9.11 -3.52
N LYS A 146 9.41 9.86 -2.52
CA LYS A 146 9.98 9.27 -1.30
C LYS A 146 8.94 8.46 -0.51
N VAL A 147 7.70 8.93 -0.44
CA VAL A 147 6.60 8.19 0.20
C VAL A 147 6.34 6.87 -0.55
N MET A 148 6.26 6.90 -1.88
CA MET A 148 6.03 5.72 -2.72
C MET A 148 7.15 4.69 -2.53
N ALA A 149 8.41 5.13 -2.62
CA ALA A 149 9.57 4.26 -2.42
C ALA A 149 9.60 3.65 -1.00
N ALA A 150 9.33 4.47 0.03
CA ALA A 150 9.30 4.01 1.43
C ALA A 150 8.13 3.05 1.71
N ALA A 151 7.03 3.13 0.96
CA ALA A 151 5.91 2.18 1.01
C ALA A 151 6.18 0.88 0.24
N GLY A 152 7.38 0.72 -0.35
CA GLY A 152 7.81 -0.50 -1.04
C GLY A 152 7.37 -0.57 -2.50
N MET A 153 7.08 0.57 -3.14
CA MET A 153 6.88 0.66 -4.58
C MET A 153 8.22 0.84 -5.30
N ASP A 154 8.36 0.21 -6.45
CA ASP A 154 9.52 0.32 -7.32
C ASP A 154 9.33 1.46 -8.32
N TYR A 155 10.38 2.26 -8.56
CA TYR A 155 10.37 3.29 -9.61
C TYR A 155 10.44 2.64 -11.00
N GLU A 156 9.49 2.99 -11.88
CA GLU A 156 9.41 2.41 -13.23
C GLU A 156 9.84 3.36 -14.34
N GLY A 157 9.88 4.65 -14.08
CA GLY A 157 10.31 5.63 -15.07
C GLY A 157 9.61 6.98 -14.95
N THR A 158 10.03 7.93 -15.80
CA THR A 158 9.43 9.25 -15.92
C THR A 158 8.80 9.43 -17.31
N LEU A 159 7.54 9.80 -17.31
CA LEU A 159 6.79 10.17 -18.52
C LEU A 159 6.86 11.69 -18.70
N ARG A 160 7.35 12.14 -19.87
CA ARG A 160 7.48 13.57 -20.14
C ARG A 160 6.16 14.16 -20.63
N HIS A 161 5.80 15.36 -20.14
CA HIS A 161 4.58 16.09 -20.52
C HIS A 161 3.32 15.21 -20.40
N ALA A 162 3.25 14.35 -19.38
CA ALA A 162 2.22 13.34 -19.24
C ALA A 162 1.14 13.70 -18.21
N GLY A 163 1.40 14.69 -17.37
CA GLY A 163 0.50 15.15 -16.35
C GLY A 163 0.09 16.61 -16.49
N PHE A 164 -0.94 16.97 -15.73
CA PHE A 164 -1.39 18.33 -15.56
C PHE A 164 -1.85 18.54 -14.11
N ASN A 165 -1.39 19.61 -13.50
CA ASN A 165 -1.75 20.00 -12.15
C ASN A 165 -1.88 21.54 -12.03
N ASN A 166 -2.00 22.07 -10.82
CA ASN A 166 -2.14 23.52 -10.59
C ASN A 166 -0.90 24.34 -10.99
N GLN A 167 0.21 23.70 -11.36
CA GLN A 167 1.40 24.35 -11.93
C GLN A 167 1.43 24.28 -13.47
N GLY A 168 0.46 23.58 -14.10
CA GLY A 168 0.39 23.37 -15.53
C GLY A 168 0.84 21.96 -15.96
N ILE A 169 1.35 21.85 -17.18
CA ILE A 169 1.84 20.58 -17.73
C ILE A 169 3.12 20.19 -17.01
N CYS A 170 3.21 18.91 -16.60
CA CYS A 170 4.34 18.39 -15.85
C CYS A 170 4.81 17.03 -16.37
N ASP A 171 6.03 16.66 -15.98
CA ASP A 171 6.57 15.32 -16.11
C ASP A 171 6.13 14.48 -14.90
N GLU A 172 5.78 13.22 -15.13
CA GLU A 172 5.29 12.33 -14.08
C GLU A 172 6.24 11.15 -13.85
N ALA A 173 6.73 11.03 -12.62
CA ALA A 173 7.45 9.84 -12.16
C ALA A 173 6.44 8.79 -11.71
N VAL A 174 6.59 7.55 -12.19
CA VAL A 174 5.69 6.42 -11.96
C VAL A 174 6.35 5.41 -11.04
N TYR A 175 5.60 4.96 -10.04
CA TYR A 175 6.00 3.92 -9.09
C TYR A 175 4.92 2.86 -9.01
N ALA A 176 5.32 1.60 -8.81
CA ALA A 176 4.36 0.51 -8.67
C ALA A 176 4.83 -0.57 -7.68
N LYS A 177 3.85 -1.26 -7.11
CA LYS A 177 4.01 -2.55 -6.45
C LYS A 177 3.26 -3.60 -7.25
N VAL A 178 3.97 -4.60 -7.75
CA VAL A 178 3.39 -5.76 -8.43
C VAL A 178 3.28 -6.91 -7.45
N ARG A 179 2.15 -7.62 -7.46
CA ARG A 179 1.96 -8.86 -6.69
C ARG A 179 2.99 -9.89 -7.18
N SER A 180 3.81 -10.42 -6.26
CA SER A 180 4.74 -11.48 -6.61
C SER A 180 4.01 -12.82 -6.67
N ALA A 181 4.34 -13.65 -7.65
CA ALA A 181 3.80 -15.00 -7.77
C ALA A 181 4.06 -15.89 -6.53
N ALA A 182 5.06 -15.55 -5.71
CA ALA A 182 5.38 -16.26 -4.47
C ALA A 182 4.37 -16.05 -3.33
N LEU A 183 3.39 -15.14 -3.47
CA LEU A 183 2.32 -14.97 -2.46
C LEU A 183 1.11 -15.86 -2.76
N ASP A 184 1.05 -16.49 -3.93
CA ASP A 184 -0.01 -17.43 -4.31
C ASP A 184 0.34 -18.89 -3.95
N GLU A 185 1.58 -19.15 -3.53
CA GLU A 185 1.96 -20.41 -2.88
C GLU A 185 1.63 -20.25 -1.39
N GLU A 186 0.50 -20.85 -0.96
CA GLU A 186 0.34 -21.16 0.46
C GLU A 186 1.65 -21.86 0.88
N PRO A 187 2.26 -21.52 2.05
CA PRO A 187 3.39 -22.29 2.52
C PRO A 187 2.89 -23.73 2.53
N ASP A 188 3.53 -24.58 1.71
CA ASP A 188 3.31 -26.01 1.77
C ASP A 188 3.26 -26.35 3.25
N GLU A 189 2.14 -26.91 3.75
CA GLU A 189 2.10 -27.48 5.07
C GLU A 189 3.33 -28.37 5.14
N GLU A 190 4.33 -27.97 5.94
CA GLU A 190 5.52 -28.79 6.17
C GLU A 190 4.99 -30.17 6.54
N THR A 191 5.04 -31.08 5.57
CA THR A 191 4.72 -32.47 5.84
C THR A 191 5.59 -32.90 6.99
N PRO A 192 5.05 -33.63 8.01
CA PRO A 192 5.79 -34.00 9.21
C PRO A 192 7.08 -34.80 8.94
N GLU A 193 7.34 -35.18 7.68
CA GLU A 193 8.51 -35.94 7.22
C GLU A 193 9.78 -35.10 7.00
N GLN A 194 9.73 -33.78 7.05
CA GLN A 194 10.93 -32.94 6.81
C GLN A 194 11.64 -32.44 8.07
N GLN A 195 11.17 -32.80 9.25
CA GLN A 195 11.96 -32.61 10.46
C GLN A 195 13.04 -33.71 10.54
N ALA A 196 14.22 -33.43 10.00
CA ALA A 196 15.39 -34.26 10.26
C ALA A 196 15.59 -34.36 11.78
N VAL A 197 15.24 -35.50 12.34
CA VAL A 197 15.46 -35.80 13.78
C VAL A 197 16.97 -35.90 14.00
N THR A 198 17.58 -34.81 14.36
CA THR A 198 18.98 -34.79 14.80
C THR A 198 19.03 -35.33 16.22
N THR A 199 19.47 -36.57 16.37
CA THR A 199 19.72 -37.17 17.68
C THR A 199 21.16 -36.83 18.12
N LYS A 200 21.30 -36.30 19.33
CA LYS A 200 22.62 -36.09 19.94
C LYS A 200 23.12 -37.39 20.54
N VAL A 201 24.28 -37.87 20.07
CA VAL A 201 24.93 -39.06 20.58
C VAL A 201 26.28 -38.71 21.21
N MET A 202 26.57 -39.25 22.38
CA MET A 202 27.86 -39.06 23.05
C MET A 202 28.88 -40.03 22.44
N GLY A 203 29.96 -39.48 21.86
CA GLY A 203 31.06 -40.28 21.34
C GLY A 203 31.88 -40.91 22.46
N GLU A 204 32.68 -41.95 22.15
CA GLU A 204 33.59 -42.63 23.10
C GLU A 204 34.63 -41.69 23.75
N ASP A 205 34.85 -40.52 23.14
CA ASP A 205 35.70 -39.42 23.62
C ASP A 205 34.99 -38.43 24.56
N GLY A 206 33.71 -38.70 24.91
CA GLY A 206 32.90 -37.87 25.81
C GLY A 206 32.36 -36.57 25.18
N VAL A 207 32.45 -36.40 23.85
CA VAL A 207 31.96 -35.22 23.13
C VAL A 207 30.61 -35.52 22.48
N MET A 208 29.63 -34.62 22.71
CA MET A 208 28.32 -34.73 22.10
C MET A 208 28.37 -34.31 20.62
N ARG A 209 27.95 -35.14 19.71
CA ARG A 209 27.83 -34.90 18.27
C ARG A 209 26.41 -35.09 17.78
N ASN A 210 25.99 -34.25 16.84
CA ASN A 210 24.72 -34.44 16.14
C ASN A 210 24.88 -35.52 15.07
N VAL A 211 24.04 -36.56 15.12
CA VAL A 211 24.03 -37.66 14.14
C VAL A 211 22.67 -37.64 13.42
N ILE A 212 22.70 -37.66 12.08
CA ILE A 212 21.50 -37.84 11.25
C ILE A 212 21.25 -39.35 11.17
N SER A 213 20.03 -39.81 11.47
CA SER A 213 19.70 -41.23 11.42
C SER A 213 19.76 -41.79 9.99
N ASP A 214 20.20 -43.07 9.85
CA ASP A 214 20.45 -43.72 8.54
C ASP A 214 19.24 -43.78 7.59
N GLU A 215 18.01 -43.57 8.07
CA GLU A 215 16.80 -43.57 7.22
C GLU A 215 16.71 -42.38 6.25
N THR A 216 17.47 -41.29 6.48
CA THR A 216 17.50 -40.11 5.59
C THR A 216 18.58 -40.21 4.50
N MET A 217 19.51 -41.13 4.58
CA MET A 217 20.61 -41.24 3.61
C MET A 217 20.19 -41.87 2.27
N GLU A 218 19.15 -42.69 2.21
CA GLU A 218 18.66 -43.27 0.95
C GLU A 218 18.00 -42.24 0.04
N TYR A 219 17.41 -41.15 0.58
CA TYR A 219 16.69 -40.13 -0.22
C TYR A 219 17.61 -39.09 -0.84
N VAL A 220 18.74 -38.80 -0.23
CA VAL A 220 19.70 -37.78 -0.74
C VAL A 220 20.55 -38.34 -1.91
N GLY A 221 20.72 -39.67 -1.98
CA GLY A 221 21.48 -40.32 -3.04
C GLY A 221 20.81 -40.34 -4.42
N ILE A 222 19.50 -40.16 -4.48
CA ILE A 222 18.74 -40.26 -5.75
C ILE A 222 18.62 -38.87 -6.45
N LEU A 223 18.74 -37.77 -5.73
CA LEU A 223 18.65 -36.40 -6.32
C LEU A 223 19.96 -35.87 -6.95
N SER A 224 21.09 -36.54 -6.77
CA SER A 224 22.37 -36.15 -7.37
C SER A 224 22.64 -36.71 -8.76
N LEU A 225 21.73 -37.52 -9.32
CA LEU A 225 21.90 -38.21 -10.61
C LEU A 225 21.07 -37.63 -11.77
N ILE A 226 20.39 -36.50 -11.57
CA ILE A 226 19.63 -35.82 -12.66
C ILE A 226 20.17 -34.42 -12.89
N HIS A 227 21.48 -34.31 -13.21
CA HIS A 227 22.06 -33.16 -13.90
C HIS A 227 23.22 -33.65 -14.78
N ILE A 228 22.85 -34.10 -15.97
CA ILE A 228 23.67 -34.02 -17.19
C ILE A 228 22.76 -33.49 -18.30
#